data_eaeb9b46e5da20fceb0c1c336c6c399a
#
_entry.id   eaeb9b46e5da20fceb0c1c336c6c399a
#
_cell.length_a   1.000
_cell.length_b   1.000
_cell.length_c   1.000
_cell.angle_alpha   90.00
_cell.angle_beta   90.00
_cell.angle_gamma   90.00
#
_symmetry.space_group_name_H-M   'P 1'
#
loop_
_entity.id
_entity.type
_entity.pdbx_description
1 polymer ?
#
loop_
_entity_poly.entity_id
_entity_poly.type
_entity_poly.pdbx_seq_one_letter_code
_entity_poly.pdbx_strand_id
1 'polypeptide(L)'
;YNIKNLILPLSIFLIGLLDLIWYSAFKVDNSPFRATYHSYLNTAKIFIFGSFIVFLTLTSQLKSKKESVLYTLYSLSFLIAGYAMYINSIHENDRISFGVGTATGAAYSTMLIGIVSGVAILYTKKNHPFLFLLNSCAVLYVLALTQTRATLLLFPIICVAALIAYYNKSPKKFTSSIVLLIAILASIVIIFNKPIQNRYNEALNDLNSYTNANSVTSLGARLAMYEIGLNIFIKSPFSFRSAESRAESMNLLVAEHNRLRGALEFSNVHLHNEIIEAGSLKGLMGIFSTLFLYFSLFYIAYKKRALGLLILTLGIVGIGLSDVIIWARSIPIIIISAIVLLLVINNRNNTIN
;
A
#
# COMPACT_ATOMS: atom_id res chain seq x y z
N TYR A 1 2.56 -17.81 27.27
CA TYR A 1 2.30 -17.27 25.92
C TYR A 1 1.18 -16.24 25.99
N ASN A 2 1.42 -15.01 25.54
CA ASN A 2 0.37 -13.99 25.53
C ASN A 2 -0.41 -14.14 24.21
N ILE A 3 -1.60 -14.72 24.27
CA ILE A 3 -2.53 -14.97 23.16
C ILE A 3 -2.68 -13.71 22.28
N LYS A 4 -2.58 -12.54 22.88
CA LYS A 4 -2.71 -11.25 22.19
C LYS A 4 -1.60 -11.00 21.16
N ASN A 5 -0.45 -11.67 21.24
CA ASN A 5 0.62 -11.58 20.24
C ASN A 5 0.35 -12.47 19.01
N LEU A 6 -0.66 -13.36 19.07
CA LEU A 6 -1.04 -14.24 17.96
C LEU A 6 -1.96 -13.54 16.94
N ILE A 7 -2.64 -12.46 17.33
CA ILE A 7 -3.68 -11.83 16.50
C ILE A 7 -3.13 -11.40 15.12
N LEU A 8 -2.00 -10.71 15.09
CA LEU A 8 -1.41 -10.25 13.82
C LEU A 8 -0.83 -11.42 12.99
N PRO A 9 -0.02 -12.35 13.54
CA PRO A 9 0.41 -13.52 12.78
C PRO A 9 -0.77 -14.33 12.23
N LEU A 10 -1.84 -14.51 13.02
CA LEU A 10 -3.02 -15.25 12.60
C LEU A 10 -3.77 -14.56 11.46
N SER A 11 -3.91 -13.24 11.48
CA SER A 11 -4.56 -12.50 10.41
C SER A 11 -3.77 -12.57 9.09
N ILE A 12 -2.43 -12.48 9.17
CA ILE A 12 -1.55 -12.65 8.01
C ILE A 12 -1.66 -14.09 7.47
N PHE A 13 -1.59 -15.09 8.35
CA PHE A 13 -1.73 -16.50 8.00
C PHE A 13 -3.08 -16.78 7.31
N LEU A 14 -4.17 -16.22 7.84
CA LEU A 14 -5.52 -16.43 7.31
C LEU A 14 -5.64 -15.96 5.86
N ILE A 15 -5.11 -14.78 5.50
CA ILE A 15 -5.09 -14.32 4.11
C ILE A 15 -4.31 -15.32 3.24
N GLY A 16 -3.10 -15.68 3.67
CA GLY A 16 -2.27 -16.63 2.93
C GLY A 16 -2.95 -18.00 2.73
N LEU A 17 -3.63 -18.50 3.76
CA LEU A 17 -4.36 -19.77 3.70
C LEU A 17 -5.57 -19.68 2.75
N LEU A 18 -6.37 -18.61 2.83
CA LEU A 18 -7.52 -18.41 1.94
C LEU A 18 -7.09 -18.25 0.48
N ASP A 19 -5.98 -17.57 0.24
CA ASP A 19 -5.41 -17.42 -1.10
C ASP A 19 -4.91 -18.77 -1.66
N LEU A 20 -4.30 -19.60 -0.82
CA LEU A 20 -3.86 -20.93 -1.21
C LEU A 20 -5.06 -21.85 -1.54
N ILE A 21 -6.10 -21.83 -0.70
CA ILE A 21 -7.34 -22.58 -0.90
C ILE A 21 -8.00 -22.13 -2.22
N TRP A 22 -8.15 -20.81 -2.41
CA TRP A 22 -8.73 -20.23 -3.62
C TRP A 22 -7.94 -20.65 -4.88
N TYR A 23 -6.60 -20.51 -4.83
CA TYR A 23 -5.74 -20.94 -5.94
C TYR A 23 -5.89 -22.43 -6.25
N SER A 24 -5.89 -23.28 -5.22
CA SER A 24 -5.99 -24.75 -5.41
C SER A 24 -7.35 -25.18 -5.94
N ALA A 25 -8.42 -24.44 -5.60
CA ALA A 25 -9.78 -24.76 -6.03
C ALA A 25 -10.08 -24.31 -7.47
N PHE A 26 -9.47 -23.19 -7.91
CA PHE A 26 -9.90 -22.53 -9.15
C PHE A 26 -8.81 -22.36 -10.22
N LYS A 27 -7.54 -22.67 -9.93
CA LYS A 27 -6.51 -22.59 -10.95
C LYS A 27 -6.80 -23.53 -12.10
N VAL A 28 -6.84 -22.95 -13.30
CA VAL A 28 -6.98 -23.68 -14.55
C VAL A 28 -5.69 -23.52 -15.37
N ASP A 29 -5.19 -24.61 -15.95
CA ASP A 29 -4.05 -24.54 -16.85
C ASP A 29 -4.47 -23.84 -18.15
N ASN A 30 -3.58 -22.97 -18.66
CA ASN A 30 -3.82 -22.12 -19.83
C ASN A 30 -4.93 -21.05 -19.67
N SER A 31 -5.32 -20.72 -18.45
CA SER A 31 -6.25 -19.62 -18.17
C SER A 31 -5.71 -18.27 -18.67
N PRO A 32 -6.56 -17.41 -19.28
CA PRO A 32 -6.21 -16.02 -19.58
C PRO A 32 -5.91 -15.21 -18.31
N PHE A 33 -6.36 -15.68 -17.13
CA PHE A 33 -6.13 -15.07 -15.81
C PHE A 33 -4.90 -15.64 -15.07
N ARG A 34 -3.97 -16.26 -15.80
CA ARG A 34 -2.76 -16.86 -15.22
C ARG A 34 -2.00 -15.88 -14.32
N ALA A 35 -1.91 -14.61 -14.71
CA ALA A 35 -1.24 -13.58 -13.90
C ALA A 35 -1.91 -13.37 -12.53
N THR A 36 -3.25 -13.35 -12.51
CA THR A 36 -4.05 -13.26 -11.27
C THR A 36 -3.77 -14.46 -10.37
N TYR A 37 -3.90 -15.69 -10.88
CA TYR A 37 -3.62 -16.90 -10.11
C TYR A 37 -2.22 -16.94 -9.53
N HIS A 38 -1.19 -16.56 -10.33
CA HIS A 38 0.18 -16.49 -9.84
C HIS A 38 0.38 -15.42 -8.76
N SER A 39 -0.30 -14.29 -8.87
CA SER A 39 -0.26 -13.22 -7.89
C SER A 39 -0.79 -13.70 -6.53
N TYR A 40 -1.95 -14.36 -6.51
CA TYR A 40 -2.55 -14.93 -5.30
C TYR A 40 -1.68 -16.05 -4.68
N LEU A 41 -1.14 -16.96 -5.51
CA LEU A 41 -0.23 -18.00 -5.03
C LEU A 41 1.04 -17.41 -4.41
N ASN A 42 1.60 -16.36 -5.01
CA ASN A 42 2.78 -15.67 -4.49
C ASN A 42 2.46 -15.02 -3.13
N THR A 43 1.34 -14.31 -3.03
CA THR A 43 0.87 -13.74 -1.77
C THR A 43 0.66 -14.82 -0.72
N ALA A 44 0.01 -15.95 -1.07
CA ALA A 44 -0.19 -17.07 -0.16
C ALA A 44 1.12 -17.55 0.46
N LYS A 45 2.14 -17.80 -0.36
CA LYS A 45 3.46 -18.23 0.11
C LYS A 45 4.10 -17.18 1.03
N ILE A 46 4.15 -15.92 0.60
CA ILE A 46 4.77 -14.83 1.36
C ILE A 46 4.06 -14.63 2.70
N PHE A 47 2.73 -14.67 2.73
CA PHE A 47 1.97 -14.42 3.95
C PHE A 47 2.00 -15.61 4.91
N ILE A 48 1.95 -16.85 4.42
CA ILE A 48 2.12 -18.02 5.27
C ILE A 48 3.49 -17.99 5.95
N PHE A 49 4.59 -17.88 5.20
CA PHE A 49 5.94 -17.82 5.79
C PHE A 49 6.15 -16.54 6.59
N GLY A 50 5.67 -15.40 6.11
CA GLY A 50 5.74 -14.12 6.79
C GLY A 50 5.04 -14.11 8.14
N SER A 51 3.93 -14.83 8.27
CA SER A 51 3.21 -14.96 9.55
C SER A 51 4.07 -15.58 10.63
N PHE A 52 4.87 -16.61 10.31
CA PHE A 52 5.82 -17.23 11.25
C PHE A 52 6.93 -16.25 11.64
N ILE A 53 7.46 -15.47 10.68
CA ILE A 53 8.50 -14.48 10.98
C ILE A 53 7.95 -13.39 11.90
N VAL A 54 6.73 -12.89 11.63
CA VAL A 54 6.06 -11.90 12.48
C VAL A 54 5.77 -12.48 13.87
N PHE A 55 5.34 -13.73 13.95
CA PHE A 55 5.15 -14.43 15.23
C PHE A 55 6.43 -14.51 16.03
N LEU A 56 7.53 -14.96 15.42
CA LEU A 56 8.84 -15.03 16.08
C LEU A 56 9.30 -13.63 16.52
N THR A 57 9.10 -12.60 15.71
CA THR A 57 9.46 -11.21 16.05
C THR A 57 8.68 -10.70 17.27
N LEU A 58 7.40 -11.04 17.38
CA LEU A 58 6.55 -10.62 18.49
C LEU A 58 6.82 -11.38 19.79
N THR A 59 7.27 -12.64 19.70
CA THR A 59 7.50 -13.53 20.86
C THR A 59 8.92 -13.50 21.36
N SER A 60 9.92 -13.51 20.48
CA SER A 60 11.35 -13.56 20.85
C SER A 60 11.92 -12.21 21.32
N GLN A 61 11.12 -11.14 21.25
CA GLN A 61 11.58 -9.78 21.57
C GLN A 61 12.91 -9.42 20.88
N LEU A 62 13.06 -9.83 19.63
CA LEU A 62 14.24 -9.51 18.83
C LEU A 62 14.52 -8.02 18.89
N LYS A 63 15.75 -7.67 19.26
CA LYS A 63 16.21 -6.29 19.40
C LYS A 63 17.39 -6.09 18.48
N SER A 64 17.34 -5.03 17.68
CA SER A 64 18.54 -4.58 17.01
C SER A 64 19.38 -3.74 17.96
N LYS A 65 20.58 -4.26 18.32
CA LYS A 65 21.53 -3.51 19.16
C LYS A 65 22.37 -2.50 18.38
N LYS A 66 22.46 -2.65 17.05
CA LYS A 66 23.38 -1.85 16.22
C LYS A 66 22.68 -0.63 15.62
N GLU A 67 23.18 0.56 15.92
CA GLU A 67 22.74 1.79 15.24
C GLU A 67 22.96 1.72 13.73
N SER A 68 23.96 0.96 13.26
CA SER A 68 24.19 0.70 11.85
C SER A 68 22.95 0.20 11.09
N VAL A 69 22.09 -0.63 11.71
CA VAL A 69 20.83 -1.07 11.08
C VAL A 69 19.88 0.10 10.82
N LEU A 70 19.77 1.05 11.78
CA LEU A 70 18.97 2.25 11.57
C LEU A 70 19.56 3.12 10.44
N TYR A 71 20.89 3.27 10.42
CA TYR A 71 21.56 4.02 9.34
C TYR A 71 21.35 3.39 7.98
N THR A 72 21.42 2.07 7.87
CA THR A 72 21.12 1.34 6.62
C THR A 72 19.67 1.55 6.20
N LEU A 73 18.72 1.48 7.14
CA LEU A 73 17.30 1.62 6.82
C LEU A 73 16.95 3.02 6.31
N TYR A 74 17.47 4.08 6.92
CA TYR A 74 17.14 5.40 6.42
C TYR A 74 17.93 5.81 5.16
N SER A 75 19.05 5.16 4.85
CA SER A 75 19.75 5.38 3.58
C SER A 75 18.99 4.84 2.36
N LEU A 76 18.08 3.87 2.55
CA LEU A 76 17.33 3.23 1.46
C LEU A 76 16.54 4.25 0.61
N SER A 77 15.86 5.21 1.23
CA SER A 77 15.09 6.22 0.50
C SER A 77 15.97 7.11 -0.37
N PHE A 78 17.17 7.45 0.11
CA PHE A 78 18.13 8.26 -0.66
C PHE A 78 18.72 7.47 -1.82
N LEU A 79 19.00 6.18 -1.64
CA LEU A 79 19.45 5.29 -2.72
C LEU A 79 18.36 5.16 -3.80
N ILE A 80 17.09 4.98 -3.41
CA ILE A 80 15.98 4.92 -4.35
C ILE A 80 15.84 6.26 -5.09
N ALA A 81 15.96 7.40 -4.40
CA ALA A 81 15.89 8.72 -5.03
C ALA A 81 17.06 8.96 -5.99
N GLY A 82 18.29 8.59 -5.63
CA GLY A 82 19.45 8.67 -6.51
C GLY A 82 19.28 7.82 -7.77
N TYR A 83 18.77 6.59 -7.62
CA TYR A 83 18.47 5.72 -8.76
C TYR A 83 17.34 6.28 -9.63
N ALA A 84 16.30 6.89 -9.03
CA ALA A 84 15.24 7.57 -9.76
C ALA A 84 15.76 8.76 -10.56
N MET A 85 16.68 9.56 -10.01
CA MET A 85 17.34 10.65 -10.72
C MET A 85 18.12 10.13 -11.93
N TYR A 86 18.86 9.04 -11.75
CA TYR A 86 19.61 8.40 -12.84
C TYR A 86 18.67 7.93 -13.96
N ILE A 87 17.59 7.20 -13.64
CA ILE A 87 16.62 6.75 -14.66
C ILE A 87 15.96 7.94 -15.35
N ASN A 88 15.54 8.96 -14.60
CA ASN A 88 14.90 10.14 -15.18
C ASN A 88 15.82 10.93 -16.11
N SER A 89 17.13 10.91 -15.89
CA SER A 89 18.10 11.54 -16.78
C SER A 89 18.27 10.81 -18.11
N ILE A 90 17.91 9.52 -18.17
CA ILE A 90 18.00 8.70 -19.40
C ILE A 90 16.66 8.70 -20.15
N HIS A 91 15.55 8.67 -19.41
CA HIS A 91 14.20 8.59 -19.93
C HIS A 91 13.38 9.80 -19.46
N GLU A 92 13.64 10.95 -20.04
CA GLU A 92 12.92 12.17 -19.70
C GLU A 92 11.40 12.03 -19.98
N ASN A 93 10.59 12.45 -19.02
CA ASN A 93 9.12 12.45 -19.05
C ASN A 93 8.41 11.10 -18.98
N ASP A 94 9.09 9.98 -18.93
CA ASP A 94 8.46 8.69 -18.73
C ASP A 94 8.13 8.43 -17.25
N ARG A 95 7.03 7.73 -16.99
CA ARG A 95 6.66 7.30 -15.63
C ARG A 95 7.64 6.22 -15.15
N ILE A 96 8.31 6.48 -14.03
CA ILE A 96 9.31 5.54 -13.50
C ILE A 96 8.64 4.30 -12.88
N SER A 97 9.10 3.10 -13.28
CA SER A 97 8.60 1.82 -12.76
C SER A 97 9.66 0.99 -12.00
N PHE A 98 10.94 1.35 -12.01
CA PHE A 98 12.08 0.62 -11.41
C PHE A 98 12.16 -0.87 -11.78
N GLY A 99 11.60 -1.29 -12.90
CA GLY A 99 11.53 -2.69 -13.26
C GLY A 99 10.55 -3.53 -12.42
N VAL A 100 9.75 -2.90 -11.54
CA VAL A 100 8.73 -3.57 -10.70
C VAL A 100 7.47 -3.90 -11.52
N GLY A 101 7.47 -3.61 -12.80
CA GLY A 101 6.41 -3.90 -13.75
C GLY A 101 5.45 -2.72 -13.98
N THR A 102 5.11 -1.94 -12.96
CA THR A 102 4.21 -0.78 -13.09
C THR A 102 4.70 0.41 -12.28
N ALA A 103 4.42 1.62 -12.75
CA ALA A 103 4.73 2.86 -12.01
C ALA A 103 3.97 2.93 -10.68
N THR A 104 2.75 2.39 -10.59
CA THR A 104 1.97 2.29 -9.35
C THR A 104 2.66 1.37 -8.34
N GLY A 105 3.15 0.20 -8.77
CA GLY A 105 3.93 -0.70 -7.92
C GLY A 105 5.21 -0.06 -7.39
N ALA A 106 5.92 0.69 -8.23
CA ALA A 106 7.09 1.48 -7.82
C ALA A 106 6.73 2.53 -6.77
N ALA A 107 5.61 3.26 -6.96
CA ALA A 107 5.13 4.26 -6.01
C ALA A 107 4.80 3.66 -4.64
N TYR A 108 4.04 2.56 -4.61
CA TYR A 108 3.66 1.90 -3.36
C TYR A 108 4.88 1.35 -2.62
N SER A 109 5.79 0.69 -3.33
CA SER A 109 7.05 0.20 -2.77
C SER A 109 7.88 1.33 -2.16
N THR A 110 8.06 2.42 -2.91
CA THR A 110 8.79 3.61 -2.44
C THR A 110 8.14 4.23 -1.21
N MET A 111 6.82 4.35 -1.19
CA MET A 111 6.10 4.91 -0.05
C MET A 111 6.27 4.05 1.20
N LEU A 112 6.10 2.72 1.11
CA LEU A 112 6.27 1.81 2.25
C LEU A 112 7.72 1.82 2.77
N ILE A 113 8.71 1.77 1.90
CA ILE A 113 10.12 1.87 2.27
C ILE A 113 10.42 3.25 2.89
N GLY A 114 9.86 4.32 2.31
CA GLY A 114 9.99 5.68 2.82
C GLY A 114 9.43 5.86 4.23
N ILE A 115 8.31 5.20 4.55
CA ILE A 115 7.75 5.16 5.91
C ILE A 115 8.73 4.47 6.86
N VAL A 116 9.27 3.29 6.51
CA VAL A 116 10.23 2.57 7.36
C VAL A 116 11.49 3.40 7.58
N SER A 117 12.03 4.01 6.54
CA SER A 117 13.20 4.89 6.59
C SER A 117 12.94 6.12 7.47
N GLY A 118 11.81 6.78 7.28
CA GLY A 118 11.40 7.94 8.08
C GLY A 118 11.24 7.61 9.56
N VAL A 119 10.59 6.48 9.87
CA VAL A 119 10.47 5.99 11.23
C VAL A 119 11.84 5.64 11.82
N ALA A 120 12.73 5.00 11.08
CA ALA A 120 14.08 4.70 11.54
C ALA A 120 14.85 5.99 11.94
N ILE A 121 14.71 7.07 11.18
CA ILE A 121 15.28 8.39 11.51
C ILE A 121 14.71 8.93 12.82
N LEU A 122 13.38 8.87 12.99
CA LEU A 122 12.71 9.37 14.20
C LEU A 122 13.07 8.57 15.46
N TYR A 123 13.46 7.30 15.32
CA TYR A 123 13.91 6.44 16.42
C TYR A 123 15.40 6.55 16.75
N THR A 124 16.18 7.35 16.04
CA THR A 124 17.58 7.60 16.43
C THR A 124 17.66 8.46 17.70
N LYS A 125 18.73 8.27 18.51
CA LYS A 125 18.92 9.02 19.77
C LYS A 125 18.90 10.55 19.60
N LYS A 126 19.30 11.04 18.43
CA LYS A 126 19.37 12.48 18.16
C LYS A 126 18.06 13.06 17.63
N ASN A 127 17.10 12.22 17.25
CA ASN A 127 15.75 12.61 16.78
C ASN A 127 15.77 13.85 15.86
N HIS A 128 16.27 13.69 14.64
CA HIS A 128 16.51 14.78 13.70
C HIS A 128 15.28 15.06 12.81
N PRO A 129 14.48 16.10 13.08
CA PRO A 129 13.36 16.46 12.22
C PRO A 129 13.80 16.83 10.80
N PHE A 130 14.96 17.47 10.66
CA PHE A 130 15.52 17.83 9.36
C PHE A 130 15.80 16.60 8.48
N LEU A 131 16.42 15.54 9.05
CA LEU A 131 16.67 14.30 8.30
C LEU A 131 15.36 13.59 7.91
N PHE A 132 14.33 13.62 8.77
CA PHE A 132 13.02 13.10 8.44
C PHE A 132 12.40 13.86 7.25
N LEU A 133 12.50 15.18 7.24
CA LEU A 133 11.98 16.00 6.15
C LEU A 133 12.80 15.81 4.85
N LEU A 134 14.11 15.66 4.96
CA LEU A 134 14.95 15.33 3.80
C LEU A 134 14.58 13.96 3.21
N ASN A 135 14.36 12.95 4.06
CA ASN A 135 13.81 11.67 3.64
C ASN A 135 12.44 11.81 2.95
N SER A 136 11.55 12.62 3.53
CA SER A 136 10.23 12.88 2.95
C SER A 136 10.33 13.57 1.59
N CYS A 137 11.26 14.49 1.43
CA CYS A 137 11.56 15.15 0.16
C CYS A 137 12.03 14.15 -0.90
N ALA A 138 12.98 13.27 -0.54
CA ALA A 138 13.49 12.23 -1.43
C ALA A 138 12.37 11.27 -1.89
N VAL A 139 11.50 10.83 -0.96
CA VAL A 139 10.36 9.98 -1.29
C VAL A 139 9.36 10.72 -2.17
N LEU A 140 8.96 11.94 -1.82
CA LEU A 140 8.02 12.74 -2.61
C LEU A 140 8.52 13.02 -4.02
N TYR A 141 9.82 13.27 -4.19
CA TYR A 141 10.45 13.41 -5.50
C TYR A 141 10.22 12.15 -6.36
N VAL A 142 10.51 10.97 -5.81
CA VAL A 142 10.28 9.70 -6.53
C VAL A 142 8.80 9.49 -6.83
N LEU A 143 7.91 9.75 -5.86
CA LEU A 143 6.46 9.64 -6.07
C LEU A 143 5.97 10.57 -7.18
N ALA A 144 6.53 11.79 -7.29
CA ALA A 144 6.22 12.72 -8.37
C ALA A 144 6.62 12.14 -9.75
N LEU A 145 7.81 11.52 -9.85
CA LEU A 145 8.25 10.86 -11.06
C LEU A 145 7.41 9.63 -11.46
N THR A 146 6.82 8.93 -10.49
CA THR A 146 5.87 7.84 -10.79
C THR A 146 4.52 8.34 -11.27
N GLN A 147 4.19 9.62 -11.04
CA GLN A 147 2.91 10.26 -11.35
C GLN A 147 1.69 9.50 -10.79
N THR A 148 1.83 8.85 -9.62
CA THR A 148 0.77 8.07 -8.98
C THR A 148 -0.02 8.93 -8.03
N ARG A 149 -1.26 9.32 -8.42
CA ARG A 149 -2.13 10.26 -7.68
C ARG A 149 -2.34 9.86 -6.21
N ALA A 150 -2.65 8.59 -5.97
CA ALA A 150 -2.97 8.09 -4.63
C ALA A 150 -1.81 8.29 -3.64
N THR A 151 -0.58 7.96 -4.02
CA THR A 151 0.59 8.10 -3.14
C THR A 151 1.02 9.54 -2.95
N LEU A 152 0.89 10.39 -4.00
CA LEU A 152 1.18 11.82 -3.91
C LEU A 152 0.27 12.54 -2.92
N LEU A 153 -0.99 12.11 -2.79
CA LEU A 153 -1.94 12.67 -1.83
C LEU A 153 -1.77 12.04 -0.44
N LEU A 154 -1.56 10.73 -0.38
CA LEU A 154 -1.53 10.01 0.90
C LEU A 154 -0.23 10.22 1.66
N PHE A 155 0.92 10.26 1.01
CA PHE A 155 2.21 10.33 1.69
C PHE A 155 2.42 11.62 2.51
N PRO A 156 2.02 12.83 2.06
CA PRO A 156 2.03 14.04 2.91
C PRO A 156 1.19 13.87 4.17
N ILE A 157 0.00 13.26 4.07
CA ILE A 157 -0.86 12.98 5.23
C ILE A 157 -0.16 12.05 6.21
N ILE A 158 0.53 11.02 5.71
CA ILE A 158 1.35 10.12 6.51
C ILE A 158 2.51 10.86 7.19
N CYS A 159 3.17 11.79 6.50
CA CYS A 159 4.22 12.62 7.10
C CYS A 159 3.68 13.49 8.24
N VAL A 160 2.52 14.13 8.05
CA VAL A 160 1.85 14.91 9.11
C VAL A 160 1.50 14.02 10.31
N ALA A 161 0.91 12.84 10.07
CA ALA A 161 0.60 11.87 11.13
C ALA A 161 1.87 11.45 11.89
N ALA A 162 2.99 11.23 11.20
CA ALA A 162 4.28 10.93 11.82
C ALA A 162 4.79 12.10 12.68
N LEU A 163 4.72 13.33 12.18
CA LEU A 163 5.15 14.51 12.93
C LEU A 163 4.29 14.72 14.18
N ILE A 164 2.96 14.55 14.09
CA ILE A 164 2.07 14.59 15.25
C ILE A 164 2.48 13.53 16.26
N ALA A 165 2.66 12.28 15.82
CA ALA A 165 2.97 11.16 16.70
C ALA A 165 4.28 11.33 17.47
N TYR A 166 5.32 11.92 16.85
CA TYR A 166 6.65 12.03 17.45
C TYR A 166 6.95 13.39 18.10
N TYR A 167 6.28 14.48 17.68
CA TYR A 167 6.58 15.83 18.16
C TYR A 167 5.45 16.52 18.93
N ASN A 168 4.36 15.80 19.29
CA ASN A 168 3.23 16.36 20.04
C ASN A 168 3.63 17.04 21.37
N LYS A 169 4.72 16.60 22.00
CA LYS A 169 5.27 17.18 23.24
C LYS A 169 6.32 18.26 23.00
N SER A 170 6.61 18.63 21.75
CA SER A 170 7.65 19.59 21.37
C SER A 170 7.11 20.57 20.32
N PRO A 171 6.26 21.55 20.71
CA PRO A 171 5.54 22.41 19.78
C PRO A 171 6.46 23.15 18.81
N LYS A 172 7.65 23.64 19.26
CA LYS A 172 8.62 24.30 18.39
C LYS A 172 9.13 23.38 17.26
N LYS A 173 9.48 22.12 17.59
CA LYS A 173 9.92 21.14 16.59
C LYS A 173 8.78 20.76 15.66
N PHE A 174 7.57 20.58 16.18
CA PHE A 174 6.38 20.30 15.40
C PHE A 174 6.10 21.42 14.39
N THR A 175 5.97 22.68 14.87
CA THR A 175 5.65 23.82 14.01
C THR A 175 6.72 24.04 12.94
N SER A 176 8.02 24.00 13.29
CA SER A 176 9.09 24.15 12.30
C SER A 176 9.09 23.03 11.27
N SER A 177 8.78 21.80 11.67
CA SER A 177 8.69 20.67 10.74
C SER A 177 7.50 20.77 9.79
N ILE A 178 6.34 21.24 10.27
CA ILE A 178 5.17 21.46 9.42
C ILE A 178 5.42 22.59 8.41
N VAL A 179 5.99 23.71 8.84
CA VAL A 179 6.34 24.82 7.93
C VAL A 179 7.29 24.33 6.81
N LEU A 180 8.32 23.57 7.18
CA LEU A 180 9.26 23.04 6.21
C LEU A 180 8.62 21.97 5.30
N LEU A 181 7.73 21.14 5.82
CA LEU A 181 6.97 20.17 4.99
C LEU A 181 6.10 20.92 3.97
N ILE A 182 5.41 21.98 4.37
CA ILE A 182 4.62 22.83 3.47
C ILE A 182 5.52 23.44 2.38
N ALA A 183 6.71 23.94 2.75
CA ALA A 183 7.67 24.47 1.79
C ALA A 183 8.14 23.40 0.78
N ILE A 184 8.40 22.18 1.23
CA ILE A 184 8.74 21.05 0.35
C ILE A 184 7.60 20.74 -0.61
N LEU A 185 6.36 20.66 -0.12
CA LEU A 185 5.19 20.40 -0.96
C LEU A 185 4.98 21.51 -2.00
N ALA A 186 5.12 22.78 -1.58
CA ALA A 186 5.04 23.91 -2.50
C ALA A 186 6.13 23.85 -3.59
N SER A 187 7.37 23.51 -3.22
CA SER A 187 8.47 23.34 -4.18
C SER A 187 8.19 22.21 -5.18
N ILE A 188 7.63 21.08 -4.73
CA ILE A 188 7.24 19.96 -5.61
C ILE A 188 6.13 20.39 -6.57
N VAL A 189 5.12 21.12 -6.09
CA VAL A 189 4.04 21.65 -6.95
C VAL A 189 4.60 22.62 -7.99
N ILE A 190 5.56 23.45 -7.64
CA ILE A 190 6.19 24.40 -8.59
C ILE A 190 7.01 23.62 -9.64
N ILE A 191 7.86 22.69 -9.23
CA ILE A 191 8.74 21.91 -10.12
C ILE A 191 7.92 21.02 -11.06
N PHE A 192 6.89 20.35 -10.53
CA PHE A 192 6.05 19.41 -11.26
C PHE A 192 4.70 20.01 -11.65
N ASN A 193 4.61 21.33 -11.83
CA ASN A 193 3.36 22.03 -12.08
C ASN A 193 2.59 21.44 -13.28
N LYS A 194 3.24 21.30 -14.44
CA LYS A 194 2.59 20.76 -15.64
C LYS A 194 2.05 19.33 -15.45
N PRO A 195 2.85 18.35 -14.99
CA PRO A 195 2.35 17.01 -14.69
C PRO A 195 1.20 17.00 -13.68
N ILE A 196 1.27 17.78 -12.60
CA ILE A 196 0.22 17.84 -11.57
C ILE A 196 -1.06 18.44 -12.14
N GLN A 197 -0.96 19.56 -12.87
CA GLN A 197 -2.11 20.21 -13.50
C GLN A 197 -2.79 19.31 -14.53
N ASN A 198 -2.01 18.61 -15.37
CA ASN A 198 -2.56 17.64 -16.32
C ASN A 198 -3.34 16.54 -15.59
N ARG A 199 -2.76 15.97 -14.50
CA ARG A 199 -3.42 14.93 -13.71
C ARG A 199 -4.67 15.42 -12.97
N TYR A 200 -4.69 16.68 -12.54
CA TYR A 200 -5.88 17.32 -11.97
C TYR A 200 -6.99 17.48 -13.01
N ASN A 201 -6.66 18.04 -14.19
CA ASN A 201 -7.63 18.21 -15.28
C ASN A 201 -8.17 16.87 -15.79
N GLU A 202 -7.31 15.84 -15.94
CA GLU A 202 -7.73 14.49 -16.25
C GLU A 202 -8.73 13.97 -15.21
N ALA A 203 -8.48 14.17 -13.91
CA ALA A 203 -9.38 13.69 -12.85
C ALA A 203 -10.76 14.39 -12.90
N LEU A 204 -10.80 15.69 -13.20
CA LEU A 204 -12.05 16.43 -13.39
C LEU A 204 -12.81 15.95 -14.63
N ASN A 205 -12.11 15.76 -15.75
CA ASN A 205 -12.70 15.25 -16.98
C ASN A 205 -13.21 13.81 -16.80
N ASP A 206 -12.46 12.96 -16.09
CA ASP A 206 -12.86 11.59 -15.75
C ASP A 206 -14.18 11.58 -14.95
N LEU A 207 -14.30 12.47 -13.95
CA LEU A 207 -15.51 12.58 -13.13
C LEU A 207 -16.71 13.06 -13.95
N ASN A 208 -16.51 14.12 -14.78
CA ASN A 208 -17.55 14.62 -15.67
C ASN A 208 -17.98 13.55 -16.69
N SER A 209 -17.04 12.79 -17.24
CA SER A 209 -17.35 11.67 -18.14
C SER A 209 -18.18 10.60 -17.46
N TYR A 210 -17.83 10.22 -16.21
CA TYR A 210 -18.56 9.22 -15.44
C TYR A 210 -20.00 9.68 -15.14
N THR A 211 -20.22 10.94 -14.76
CA THR A 211 -21.56 11.50 -14.53
C THR A 211 -22.39 11.52 -15.83
N ASN A 212 -21.78 11.59 -17.00
CA ASN A 212 -22.39 11.48 -18.31
C ASN A 212 -22.46 10.02 -18.83
N ALA A 213 -22.48 9.04 -17.93
CA ALA A 213 -22.59 7.62 -18.20
C ALA A 213 -21.44 7.03 -19.06
N ASN A 214 -20.27 7.67 -19.09
CA ASN A 214 -19.07 7.18 -19.75
C ASN A 214 -17.99 6.84 -18.70
N SER A 215 -17.77 5.55 -18.47
CA SER A 215 -16.75 5.06 -17.54
C SER A 215 -15.40 4.74 -18.22
N VAL A 216 -15.24 4.96 -19.53
CA VAL A 216 -14.01 4.65 -20.27
C VAL A 216 -12.96 5.73 -20.01
N THR A 217 -12.59 5.89 -18.75
CA THR A 217 -11.56 6.80 -18.23
C THR A 217 -10.89 6.18 -17.02
N SER A 218 -9.74 6.67 -16.60
CA SER A 218 -8.98 6.09 -15.48
C SER A 218 -9.76 6.04 -14.16
N LEU A 219 -10.46 7.11 -13.79
CA LEU A 219 -11.28 7.16 -12.58
C LEU A 219 -12.62 6.47 -12.80
N GLY A 220 -13.25 6.71 -13.95
CA GLY A 220 -14.55 6.11 -14.30
C GLY A 220 -14.49 4.58 -14.30
N ALA A 221 -13.44 3.98 -14.86
CA ALA A 221 -13.23 2.53 -14.83
C ALA A 221 -13.13 1.99 -13.41
N ARG A 222 -12.45 2.68 -12.48
CA ARG A 222 -12.37 2.27 -11.07
C ARG A 222 -13.73 2.31 -10.40
N LEU A 223 -14.50 3.38 -10.59
CA LEU A 223 -15.85 3.48 -10.03
C LEU A 223 -16.76 2.39 -10.59
N ALA A 224 -16.68 2.11 -11.89
CA ALA A 224 -17.41 1.00 -12.52
C ALA A 224 -16.99 -0.38 -11.95
N MET A 225 -15.68 -0.61 -11.73
CA MET A 225 -15.18 -1.82 -11.09
C MET A 225 -15.68 -1.96 -9.64
N TYR A 226 -15.79 -0.87 -8.88
CA TYR A 226 -16.32 -0.91 -7.52
C TYR A 226 -17.79 -1.29 -7.52
N GLU A 227 -18.58 -0.71 -8.40
CA GLU A 227 -20.00 -1.04 -8.54
C GLU A 227 -20.19 -2.50 -8.97
N ILE A 228 -19.46 -2.96 -9.97
CA ILE A 228 -19.50 -4.35 -10.44
C ILE A 228 -19.05 -5.31 -9.32
N GLY A 229 -17.94 -5.04 -8.66
CA GLY A 229 -17.42 -5.90 -7.59
C GLY A 229 -18.38 -6.03 -6.42
N LEU A 230 -19.05 -4.94 -6.03
CA LEU A 230 -20.10 -4.95 -5.02
C LEU A 230 -21.33 -5.75 -5.46
N ASN A 231 -21.78 -5.60 -6.70
CA ASN A 231 -22.89 -6.38 -7.24
C ASN A 231 -22.58 -7.89 -7.26
N ILE A 232 -21.37 -8.25 -7.69
CA ILE A 232 -20.93 -9.65 -7.69
C ILE A 232 -20.92 -10.19 -6.25
N PHE A 233 -20.42 -9.44 -5.28
CA PHE A 233 -20.41 -9.84 -3.89
C PHE A 233 -21.84 -10.02 -3.34
N ILE A 234 -22.73 -9.05 -3.54
CA ILE A 234 -24.10 -9.06 -3.00
C ILE A 234 -24.88 -10.25 -3.56
N LYS A 235 -24.72 -10.59 -4.85
CA LYS A 235 -25.40 -11.73 -5.48
C LYS A 235 -25.00 -13.10 -4.87
N SER A 236 -23.79 -13.22 -4.28
CA SER A 236 -23.33 -14.48 -3.67
C SER A 236 -22.26 -14.24 -2.59
N PRO A 237 -22.67 -13.73 -1.42
CA PRO A 237 -21.74 -13.27 -0.40
C PRO A 237 -20.93 -14.40 0.28
N PHE A 238 -21.44 -15.63 0.24
CA PHE A 238 -20.79 -16.78 0.89
C PHE A 238 -19.97 -17.66 -0.07
N SER A 239 -19.95 -17.35 -1.36
CA SER A 239 -19.34 -18.20 -2.38
C SER A 239 -17.94 -17.71 -2.76
N PHE A 240 -17.03 -18.66 -2.96
CA PHE A 240 -15.80 -18.43 -3.70
C PHE A 240 -16.06 -18.51 -5.20
N ARG A 241 -15.32 -17.74 -5.98
CA ARG A 241 -15.44 -17.69 -7.44
C ARG A 241 -14.07 -17.74 -8.10
N SER A 242 -14.02 -18.33 -9.29
CA SER A 242 -12.84 -18.25 -10.15
C SER A 242 -12.68 -16.85 -10.75
N ALA A 243 -11.50 -16.55 -11.28
CA ALA A 243 -11.27 -15.32 -12.02
C ALA A 243 -12.12 -15.26 -13.30
N GLU A 244 -12.33 -16.40 -13.96
CA GLU A 244 -13.19 -16.55 -15.13
C GLU A 244 -14.65 -16.24 -14.83
N SER A 245 -15.21 -16.83 -13.76
CA SER A 245 -16.60 -16.58 -13.35
C SER A 245 -16.82 -15.11 -12.94
N ARG A 246 -15.82 -14.46 -12.33
CA ARG A 246 -15.86 -13.03 -12.07
C ARG A 246 -15.91 -12.23 -13.38
N ALA A 247 -15.05 -12.53 -14.34
CA ALA A 247 -15.03 -11.85 -15.63
C ALA A 247 -16.32 -12.05 -16.43
N GLU A 248 -16.90 -13.25 -16.39
CA GLU A 248 -18.20 -13.51 -16.98
C GLU A 248 -19.31 -12.67 -16.34
N SER A 249 -19.33 -12.61 -15.01
CA SER A 249 -20.27 -11.75 -14.26
C SER A 249 -20.08 -10.26 -14.59
N MET A 250 -18.84 -9.79 -14.80
CA MET A 250 -18.55 -8.43 -15.25
C MET A 250 -19.15 -8.18 -16.65
N ASN A 251 -18.95 -9.11 -17.60
CA ASN A 251 -19.50 -8.99 -18.95
C ASN A 251 -21.03 -8.92 -18.94
N LEU A 252 -21.71 -9.76 -18.15
CA LEU A 252 -23.17 -9.75 -18.01
C LEU A 252 -23.66 -8.41 -17.45
N LEU A 253 -23.04 -7.89 -16.38
CA LEU A 253 -23.42 -6.61 -15.79
C LEU A 253 -23.19 -5.42 -16.74
N VAL A 254 -22.14 -5.47 -17.55
CA VAL A 254 -21.90 -4.43 -18.58
C VAL A 254 -22.90 -4.53 -19.73
N ALA A 255 -23.31 -5.73 -20.14
CA ALA A 255 -24.36 -5.91 -21.13
C ALA A 255 -25.71 -5.33 -20.67
N GLU A 256 -26.03 -5.44 -19.38
CA GLU A 256 -27.20 -4.83 -18.77
C GLU A 256 -27.05 -3.30 -18.58
N HIS A 257 -25.82 -2.84 -18.26
CA HIS A 257 -25.50 -1.47 -17.92
C HIS A 257 -24.26 -0.96 -18.66
N ASN A 258 -24.43 -0.54 -19.92
CA ASN A 258 -23.31 -0.12 -20.79
C ASN A 258 -22.43 1.03 -20.18
N ARG A 259 -22.97 1.80 -19.26
CA ARG A 259 -22.21 2.85 -18.51
C ARG A 259 -21.03 2.27 -17.71
N LEU A 260 -21.01 0.96 -17.44
CA LEU A 260 -19.94 0.28 -16.70
C LEU A 260 -18.83 -0.30 -17.60
N ARG A 261 -18.88 -0.03 -18.91
CA ARG A 261 -18.00 -0.63 -19.92
C ARG A 261 -16.50 -0.43 -19.63
N GLY A 262 -16.11 0.70 -19.01
CA GLY A 262 -14.72 0.96 -18.66
C GLY A 262 -14.09 -0.08 -17.73
N ALA A 263 -14.91 -0.79 -16.93
CA ALA A 263 -14.40 -1.86 -16.07
C ALA A 263 -13.85 -3.06 -16.84
N LEU A 264 -14.31 -3.32 -18.07
CA LEU A 264 -13.86 -4.48 -18.87
C LEU A 264 -12.41 -4.36 -19.32
N GLU A 265 -11.88 -3.15 -19.47
CA GLU A 265 -10.47 -2.92 -19.80
C GLU A 265 -9.52 -3.51 -18.74
N PHE A 266 -10.02 -3.69 -17.52
CA PHE A 266 -9.29 -4.20 -16.37
C PHE A 266 -9.77 -5.57 -15.87
N SER A 267 -10.56 -6.28 -16.67
CA SER A 267 -11.10 -7.61 -16.30
C SER A 267 -10.00 -8.63 -15.96
N ASN A 268 -8.82 -8.51 -16.58
CA ASN A 268 -7.65 -9.36 -16.36
C ASN A 268 -6.80 -8.97 -15.16
N VAL A 269 -7.16 -7.88 -14.46
CA VAL A 269 -6.42 -7.33 -13.35
C VAL A 269 -7.31 -7.39 -12.10
N HIS A 270 -6.99 -6.64 -11.08
CA HIS A 270 -7.76 -6.50 -9.85
C HIS A 270 -8.69 -5.29 -9.90
N LEU A 271 -9.68 -5.26 -8.99
CA LEU A 271 -10.73 -4.24 -8.97
C LEU A 271 -10.31 -2.91 -8.28
N HIS A 272 -9.01 -2.65 -8.11
CA HIS A 272 -8.45 -1.42 -7.54
C HIS A 272 -9.03 -0.98 -6.18
N ASN A 273 -9.48 -1.95 -5.36
CA ASN A 273 -9.83 -1.79 -3.95
C ASN A 273 -9.72 -3.16 -3.27
N GLU A 274 -8.95 -3.27 -2.21
CA GLU A 274 -8.65 -4.57 -1.57
C GLU A 274 -9.88 -5.27 -1.01
N ILE A 275 -10.81 -4.52 -0.43
CA ILE A 275 -12.02 -5.09 0.17
C ILE A 275 -12.96 -5.60 -0.92
N ILE A 276 -13.13 -4.82 -1.99
CA ILE A 276 -13.98 -5.19 -3.14
C ILE A 276 -13.37 -6.36 -3.90
N GLU A 277 -12.06 -6.34 -4.12
CA GLU A 277 -11.33 -7.46 -4.76
C GLU A 277 -11.52 -8.74 -3.97
N ALA A 278 -11.27 -8.70 -2.65
CA ALA A 278 -11.44 -9.84 -1.77
C ALA A 278 -12.88 -10.36 -1.75
N GLY A 279 -13.86 -9.46 -1.68
CA GLY A 279 -15.29 -9.79 -1.68
C GLY A 279 -15.75 -10.41 -2.99
N SER A 280 -15.28 -9.89 -4.12
CA SER A 280 -15.68 -10.38 -5.45
C SER A 280 -15.21 -11.81 -5.75
N LEU A 281 -14.08 -12.25 -5.20
CA LEU A 281 -13.51 -13.59 -5.43
C LEU A 281 -13.74 -14.56 -4.27
N LYS A 282 -13.74 -14.08 -3.03
CA LYS A 282 -13.75 -14.93 -1.82
C LYS A 282 -14.93 -14.62 -0.88
N GLY A 283 -15.87 -13.81 -1.32
CA GLY A 283 -17.06 -13.47 -0.55
C GLY A 283 -16.74 -12.86 0.81
N LEU A 284 -17.59 -13.14 1.80
CA LEU A 284 -17.44 -12.65 3.19
C LEU A 284 -16.10 -13.08 3.83
N MET A 285 -15.60 -14.27 3.51
CA MET A 285 -14.30 -14.73 4.05
C MET A 285 -13.15 -13.87 3.57
N GLY A 286 -13.18 -13.42 2.31
CA GLY A 286 -12.19 -12.49 1.77
C GLY A 286 -12.24 -11.12 2.45
N ILE A 287 -13.44 -10.55 2.58
CA ILE A 287 -13.64 -9.27 3.28
C ILE A 287 -13.17 -9.38 4.72
N PHE A 288 -13.62 -10.42 5.44
CA PHE A 288 -13.27 -10.65 6.84
C PHE A 288 -11.75 -10.74 7.02
N SER A 289 -11.06 -11.53 6.20
CA SER A 289 -9.61 -11.70 6.32
C SER A 289 -8.84 -10.38 6.09
N THR A 290 -9.27 -9.57 5.12
CA THR A 290 -8.66 -8.26 4.84
C THR A 290 -8.90 -7.28 5.99
N LEU A 291 -10.14 -7.16 6.48
CA LEU A 291 -10.47 -6.30 7.61
C LEU A 291 -9.80 -6.79 8.91
N PHE A 292 -9.68 -8.11 9.10
CA PHE A 292 -8.99 -8.68 10.24
C PHE A 292 -7.49 -8.35 10.23
N LEU A 293 -6.84 -8.35 9.07
CA LEU A 293 -5.47 -7.86 8.93
C LEU A 293 -5.36 -6.39 9.34
N TYR A 294 -6.20 -5.52 8.80
CA TYR A 294 -6.19 -4.10 9.14
C TYR A 294 -6.40 -3.86 10.63
N PHE A 295 -7.43 -4.49 11.20
CA PHE A 295 -7.71 -4.42 12.63
C PHE A 295 -6.52 -4.92 13.48
N SER A 296 -5.92 -6.05 13.10
CA SER A 296 -4.81 -6.64 13.86
C SER A 296 -3.56 -5.75 13.84
N LEU A 297 -3.28 -5.09 12.72
CA LEU A 297 -2.19 -4.11 12.60
C LEU A 297 -2.43 -2.92 13.54
N PHE A 298 -3.63 -2.31 13.53
CA PHE A 298 -3.99 -1.22 14.44
C PHE A 298 -3.93 -1.67 15.90
N TYR A 299 -4.46 -2.85 16.22
CA TYR A 299 -4.47 -3.40 17.56
C TYR A 299 -3.05 -3.61 18.13
N ILE A 300 -2.15 -4.21 17.35
CA ILE A 300 -0.76 -4.43 17.76
C ILE A 300 -0.01 -3.11 17.86
N ALA A 301 -0.22 -2.17 16.91
CA ALA A 301 0.36 -0.85 16.96
C ALA A 301 -0.04 -0.11 18.25
N TYR A 302 -1.32 -0.12 18.60
CA TYR A 302 -1.84 0.48 19.83
C TYR A 302 -1.29 -0.23 21.07
N LYS A 303 -1.40 -1.55 21.13
CA LYS A 303 -1.00 -2.34 22.31
C LYS A 303 0.50 -2.27 22.62
N LYS A 304 1.34 -2.31 21.58
CA LYS A 304 2.80 -2.21 21.70
C LYS A 304 3.29 -0.77 21.77
N ARG A 305 2.40 0.22 21.68
CA ARG A 305 2.74 1.65 21.51
C ARG A 305 3.73 1.85 20.36
N ALA A 306 3.57 1.08 19.28
CA ALA A 306 4.45 1.06 18.12
C ALA A 306 3.99 2.10 17.10
N LEU A 307 4.33 3.37 17.33
CA LEU A 307 3.91 4.48 16.46
C LEU A 307 4.33 4.27 15.00
N GLY A 308 5.52 3.72 14.76
CA GLY A 308 5.95 3.40 13.40
C GLY A 308 5.04 2.39 12.70
N LEU A 309 4.58 1.35 13.43
CA LEU A 309 3.64 0.37 12.88
C LEU A 309 2.27 1.03 12.62
N LEU A 310 1.82 1.95 13.47
CA LEU A 310 0.59 2.71 13.25
C LEU A 310 0.67 3.52 11.95
N ILE A 311 1.77 4.24 11.73
CA ILE A 311 2.01 5.05 10.53
C ILE A 311 2.04 4.15 9.28
N LEU A 312 2.72 2.99 9.34
CA LEU A 312 2.72 2.01 8.26
C LEU A 312 1.30 1.51 7.95
N THR A 313 0.52 1.20 9.01
CA THR A 313 -0.86 0.72 8.87
C THR A 313 -1.74 1.74 8.16
N LEU A 314 -1.63 3.02 8.51
CA LEU A 314 -2.34 4.10 7.80
C LEU A 314 -1.96 4.13 6.31
N GLY A 315 -0.68 3.91 5.98
CA GLY A 315 -0.21 3.79 4.60
C GLY A 315 -0.82 2.59 3.87
N ILE A 316 -0.77 1.40 4.46
CA ILE A 316 -1.33 0.17 3.87
C ILE A 316 -2.84 0.32 3.62
N VAL A 317 -3.59 0.74 4.65
CA VAL A 317 -5.05 0.92 4.52
C VAL A 317 -5.38 2.01 3.50
N GLY A 318 -4.69 3.15 3.54
CA GLY A 318 -4.93 4.25 2.60
C GLY A 318 -4.72 3.86 1.14
N ILE A 319 -3.66 3.08 0.84
CA ILE A 319 -3.46 2.56 -0.52
C ILE A 319 -4.52 1.49 -0.82
N GLY A 320 -4.80 0.56 0.08
CA GLY A 320 -5.73 -0.55 -0.12
C GLY A 320 -7.18 -0.11 -0.41
N LEU A 321 -7.57 1.11 0.01
CA LEU A 321 -8.85 1.72 -0.35
C LEU A 321 -8.89 2.25 -1.80
N SER A 322 -7.75 2.50 -2.42
CA SER A 322 -7.64 3.08 -3.77
C SER A 322 -7.01 2.15 -4.79
N ASP A 323 -6.39 1.06 -4.35
CA ASP A 323 -5.75 0.05 -5.19
C ASP A 323 -5.60 -1.27 -4.41
N VAL A 324 -4.99 -2.27 -5.02
CA VAL A 324 -4.76 -3.60 -4.45
C VAL A 324 -3.27 -3.83 -4.29
N ILE A 325 -2.76 -3.79 -3.04
CA ILE A 325 -1.34 -3.99 -2.74
C ILE A 325 -1.04 -5.36 -2.13
N ILE A 326 -2.00 -5.97 -1.42
CA ILE A 326 -1.83 -7.30 -0.82
C ILE A 326 -1.56 -8.37 -1.90
N TRP A 327 -2.20 -8.26 -3.06
CA TRP A 327 -2.03 -9.21 -4.18
C TRP A 327 -1.18 -8.64 -5.32
N ALA A 328 -0.50 -7.50 -5.12
CA ALA A 328 0.42 -6.95 -6.11
C ALA A 328 1.78 -7.67 -6.05
N ARG A 329 2.31 -8.04 -7.20
CA ARG A 329 3.41 -8.98 -7.44
C ARG A 329 4.56 -8.96 -6.42
N SER A 330 5.13 -7.80 -6.12
CA SER A 330 6.33 -7.66 -5.24
C SER A 330 6.03 -6.97 -3.91
N ILE A 331 4.85 -6.38 -3.74
CA ILE A 331 4.52 -5.57 -2.56
C ILE A 331 4.28 -6.40 -1.30
N PRO A 332 3.68 -7.61 -1.34
CA PRO A 332 3.49 -8.44 -0.15
C PRO A 332 4.76 -8.67 0.67
N ILE A 333 5.91 -8.89 0.01
CA ILE A 333 7.18 -9.08 0.73
C ILE A 333 7.66 -7.78 1.41
N ILE A 334 7.41 -6.62 0.76
CA ILE A 334 7.74 -5.30 1.34
C ILE A 334 6.87 -5.04 2.56
N ILE A 335 5.57 -5.37 2.51
CA ILE A 335 4.66 -5.24 3.64
C ILE A 335 5.14 -6.07 4.83
N ILE A 336 5.42 -7.37 4.64
CA ILE A 336 5.91 -8.24 5.71
C ILE A 336 7.24 -7.74 6.27
N SER A 337 8.18 -7.38 5.40
CA SER A 337 9.48 -6.84 5.81
C SER A 337 9.34 -5.54 6.62
N ALA A 338 8.47 -4.62 6.17
CA ALA A 338 8.21 -3.37 6.87
C ALA A 338 7.60 -3.61 8.27
N ILE A 339 6.62 -4.51 8.38
CA ILE A 339 6.04 -4.90 9.67
C ILE A 339 7.11 -5.43 10.63
N VAL A 340 7.94 -6.38 10.17
CA VAL A 340 9.01 -7.00 10.97
C VAL A 340 10.01 -5.94 11.42
N LEU A 341 10.50 -5.12 10.50
CA LEU A 341 11.51 -4.07 10.80
C LEU A 341 10.98 -3.07 11.82
N LEU A 342 9.73 -2.60 11.68
CA LEU A 342 9.14 -1.65 12.61
C LEU A 342 8.87 -2.24 13.99
N LEU A 343 8.52 -3.53 14.08
CA LEU A 343 8.41 -4.25 15.35
C LEU A 343 9.77 -4.38 16.04
N VAL A 344 10.84 -4.71 15.32
CA VAL A 344 12.21 -4.78 15.84
C VAL A 344 12.70 -3.43 16.34
N ILE A 345 12.46 -2.36 15.57
CA ILE A 345 12.78 -0.98 15.95
C ILE A 345 12.04 -0.59 17.23
N ASN A 346 10.75 -0.89 17.33
CA ASN A 346 9.94 -0.56 18.51
C ASN A 346 10.40 -1.30 19.77
N ASN A 347 10.76 -2.59 19.67
CA ASN A 347 11.25 -3.38 20.80
C ASN A 347 12.56 -2.81 21.40
N ARG A 348 13.38 -2.16 20.59
CA ARG A 348 14.60 -1.47 21.04
C ARG A 348 14.29 -0.29 21.96
N ASN A 349 13.31 0.55 21.62
CA ASN A 349 13.02 1.78 22.37
C ASN A 349 12.43 1.50 23.75
N ASN A 350 11.63 0.45 23.88
CA ASN A 350 11.04 0.04 25.18
C ASN A 350 12.07 -0.43 26.22
N THR A 351 13.37 -0.52 25.87
CA THR A 351 14.46 -0.95 26.79
C THR A 351 15.43 0.18 27.13
N ILE A 352 15.26 1.38 26.53
CA ILE A 352 16.11 2.54 26.77
C ILE A 352 15.40 3.55 27.69
N ASN A 353 14.07 3.41 27.85
CA ASN A 353 13.23 4.12 28.81
C ASN A 353 12.97 3.23 30.04
#